data_eb63fd96b7bc4438eccce5473bb19694
#
_entry.id   eb63fd96b7bc4438eccce5473bb19694
#
_cell.length_a   1.000
_cell.length_b   1.000
_cell.length_c   1.000
_cell.angle_alpha   90.00
_cell.angle_beta   90.00
_cell.angle_gamma   90.00
#
_symmetry.space_group_name_H-M   'P 1'
#
loop_
_entity.id
_entity.type
_entity.pdbx_description
1 polymer ?
#
loop_
_entity_poly.entity_id
_entity_poly.type
_entity_poly.pdbx_seq_one_letter_code
_entity_poly.pdbx_strand_id
1 'polypeptide(L)' 'MSIKQSKDFFVQATHPHAELIATYRRAAAEAAHKYSLIKAVEKKGPKAIAAAVDTSVKAAKRRDSYAKKLAEMGISVPD' A
#
# COMPACT_ATOMS: atom_id res chain seq x y z
N MET A 1 -15.40 -13.29 -23.58
CA MET A 1 -15.29 -13.67 -22.33
C MET A 1 -14.07 -14.41 -22.00
N SER A 2 -13.92 -15.62 -22.45
CA SER A 2 -12.76 -16.40 -22.13
C SER A 2 -11.47 -15.76 -22.63
N ILE A 3 -11.51 -15.11 -23.75
CA ILE A 3 -10.34 -14.47 -24.31
C ILE A 3 -9.79 -13.42 -23.36
N LYS A 4 -10.68 -12.66 -22.78
CA LYS A 4 -10.27 -11.62 -21.86
C LYS A 4 -9.64 -12.20 -20.63
N GLN A 5 -10.22 -13.26 -20.09
CA GLN A 5 -9.68 -13.90 -18.92
C GLN A 5 -8.32 -14.54 -19.21
N SER A 6 -8.22 -15.16 -20.36
CA SER A 6 -6.95 -15.75 -20.76
C SER A 6 -5.87 -14.70 -20.85
N LYS A 7 -6.21 -13.55 -21.36
CA LYS A 7 -5.27 -12.47 -21.47
C LYS A 7 -4.78 -12.01 -20.11
N ASP A 8 -5.70 -11.86 -19.17
CA ASP A 8 -5.33 -11.46 -17.82
C ASP A 8 -4.43 -12.48 -17.17
N PHE A 9 -4.76 -13.74 -17.35
CA PHE A 9 -3.96 -14.81 -16.79
C PHE A 9 -2.56 -14.81 -17.40
N PHE A 10 -2.48 -14.59 -18.68
CA PHE A 10 -1.20 -14.59 -19.37
C PHE A 10 -0.32 -13.43 -18.87
N VAL A 11 -0.91 -12.27 -18.67
CA VAL A 11 -0.18 -11.13 -18.15
C VAL A 11 0.38 -11.43 -16.77
N GLN A 12 -0.41 -12.05 -15.92
CA GLN A 12 0.05 -12.40 -14.58
C GLN A 12 1.18 -13.41 -14.63
N ALA A 13 1.11 -14.36 -15.54
CA ALA A 13 2.17 -15.34 -15.68
C ALA A 13 3.46 -14.69 -16.16
N THR A 14 3.33 -13.67 -17.01
CA THR A 14 4.49 -12.99 -17.55
C THR A 14 5.09 -12.00 -16.55
N HIS A 15 4.25 -11.41 -15.72
CA HIS A 15 4.69 -10.41 -14.75
C HIS A 15 4.27 -10.80 -13.35
N PRO A 16 4.93 -11.80 -12.77
CA PRO A 16 4.51 -12.33 -11.48
C PRO A 16 4.60 -11.31 -10.33
N HIS A 17 5.43 -10.29 -10.49
CA HIS A 17 5.58 -9.29 -9.43
C HIS A 17 4.66 -8.10 -9.58
N ALA A 18 3.92 -8.03 -10.67
CA ALA A 18 3.06 -6.87 -10.93
C ALA A 18 2.01 -6.69 -9.85
N GLU A 19 1.43 -7.79 -9.39
CA GLU A 19 0.42 -7.74 -8.35
C GLU A 19 0.97 -7.27 -7.03
N LEU A 20 2.16 -7.73 -6.70
CA LEU A 20 2.79 -7.32 -5.44
C LEU A 20 3.15 -5.85 -5.47
N ILE A 21 3.64 -5.37 -6.61
CA ILE A 21 3.93 -3.96 -6.77
C ILE A 21 2.66 -3.12 -6.65
N ALA A 22 1.57 -3.58 -7.27
CA ALA A 22 0.30 -2.88 -7.17
C ALA A 22 -0.20 -2.85 -5.74
N THR A 23 -0.04 -3.94 -5.01
CA THR A 23 -0.43 -4.01 -3.61
C THR A 23 0.39 -3.05 -2.77
N TYR A 24 1.69 -3.00 -3.02
CA TYR A 24 2.54 -2.05 -2.32
C TYR A 24 2.10 -0.61 -2.60
N ARG A 25 1.80 -0.30 -3.85
CA ARG A 25 1.39 1.05 -4.21
C ARG A 25 0.10 1.46 -3.52
N ARG A 26 -0.84 0.53 -3.42
CA ARG A 26 -2.08 0.79 -2.70
C ARG A 26 -1.82 1.01 -1.23
N ALA A 27 -0.94 0.20 -0.66
CA ALA A 27 -0.60 0.34 0.76
C ALA A 27 0.11 1.67 1.01
N ALA A 28 0.98 2.09 0.09
CA ALA A 28 1.68 3.36 0.22
C ALA A 28 0.71 4.54 0.11
N ALA A 29 -0.25 4.44 -0.81
CA ALA A 29 -1.25 5.50 -0.96
C ALA A 29 -2.13 5.57 0.27
N GLU A 30 -2.50 4.43 0.84
CA GLU A 30 -3.30 4.40 2.04
C GLU A 30 -2.54 4.98 3.22
N ALA A 31 -1.25 4.66 3.34
CA ALA A 31 -0.44 5.20 4.42
C ALA A 31 -0.34 6.72 4.32
N ALA A 32 -0.17 7.24 3.12
CA ALA A 32 -0.11 8.68 2.91
C ALA A 32 -1.44 9.32 3.27
N HIS A 33 -2.53 8.70 2.89
CA HIS A 33 -3.86 9.21 3.21
C HIS A 33 -4.10 9.23 4.72
N LYS A 34 -3.78 8.12 5.41
CA LYS A 34 -3.96 8.05 6.85
C LYS A 34 -3.10 9.08 7.56
N TYR A 35 -1.89 9.30 7.07
CA TYR A 35 -1.04 10.30 7.65
C TYR A 35 -1.64 11.70 7.52
N SER A 36 -2.24 12.00 6.38
CA SER A 36 -2.85 13.32 6.17
C SER A 36 -4.05 13.54 7.09
N LEU A 37 -4.69 12.47 7.54
CA LEU A 37 -5.83 12.61 8.45
C LEU A 37 -5.43 13.10 9.83
N ILE A 38 -4.16 12.93 10.22
CA ILE A 38 -3.68 13.43 11.48
C ILE A 38 -3.87 14.95 11.52
N LYS A 39 -3.50 15.60 10.43
CA LYS A 39 -3.66 17.05 10.35
C LYS A 39 -5.13 17.44 10.33
N ALA A 40 -5.95 16.64 9.68
CA ALA A 40 -7.37 16.94 9.57
C ALA A 40 -8.08 16.91 10.92
N VAL A 41 -7.57 16.12 11.87
CA VAL A 41 -8.22 15.99 13.17
C VAL A 41 -7.48 16.71 14.29
N GLU A 42 -6.47 17.51 13.96
CA GLU A 42 -5.65 18.09 15.02
C GLU A 42 -6.43 19.03 15.93
N LYS A 43 -7.52 19.59 15.43
CA LYS A 43 -8.38 20.45 16.25
C LYS A 43 -9.44 19.70 17.01
N LYS A 44 -9.53 18.39 16.84
CA LYS A 44 -10.55 17.60 17.48
C LYS A 44 -10.12 17.05 18.84
N GLY A 45 -8.89 17.31 19.23
CA GLY A 45 -8.43 16.95 20.56
C GLY A 45 -7.45 15.79 20.54
N PRO A 46 -6.78 15.58 21.69
CA PRO A 46 -5.71 14.57 21.76
C PRO A 46 -6.15 13.15 21.49
N LYS A 47 -7.38 12.84 21.83
CA LYS A 47 -7.88 11.48 21.60
C LYS A 47 -8.02 11.17 20.12
N ALA A 48 -8.57 12.14 19.37
CA ALA A 48 -8.72 11.98 17.94
C ALA A 48 -7.35 11.94 17.25
N ILE A 49 -6.43 12.75 17.72
CA ILE A 49 -5.08 12.77 17.17
C ILE A 49 -4.39 11.43 17.42
N ALA A 50 -4.50 10.90 18.64
CA ALA A 50 -3.86 9.63 18.98
C ALA A 50 -4.42 8.50 18.11
N ALA A 51 -5.73 8.49 17.89
CA ALA A 51 -6.34 7.47 17.06
C ALA A 51 -5.85 7.57 15.61
N ALA A 52 -5.73 8.79 15.10
CA ALA A 52 -5.27 8.99 13.73
C ALA A 52 -3.80 8.59 13.58
N VAL A 53 -2.99 8.90 14.59
CA VAL A 53 -1.58 8.51 14.58
C VAL A 53 -1.46 6.97 14.58
N ASP A 54 -2.23 6.32 15.43
CA ASP A 54 -2.20 4.86 15.51
C ASP A 54 -2.57 4.23 14.17
N THR A 55 -3.61 4.73 13.54
CA THR A 55 -4.04 4.24 12.23
C THR A 55 -2.95 4.46 11.20
N SER A 56 -2.31 5.61 11.24
CA SER A 56 -1.24 5.95 10.31
C SER A 56 -0.04 5.01 10.48
N VAL A 57 0.32 4.72 11.73
CA VAL A 57 1.42 3.82 12.02
C VAL A 57 1.14 2.41 11.48
N LYS A 58 -0.07 1.93 11.68
CA LYS A 58 -0.45 0.61 11.18
C LYS A 58 -0.38 0.54 9.66
N ALA A 59 -0.85 1.60 9.00
CA ALA A 59 -0.81 1.64 7.54
C ALA A 59 0.63 1.70 7.04
N ALA A 60 1.49 2.44 7.72
CA ALA A 60 2.91 2.51 7.37
C ALA A 60 3.60 1.17 7.54
N LYS A 61 3.26 0.44 8.59
CA LYS A 61 3.84 -0.89 8.80
C LYS A 61 3.45 -1.85 7.68
N ARG A 62 2.20 -1.77 7.24
CA ARG A 62 1.75 -2.61 6.14
C ARG A 62 2.50 -2.27 4.86
N ARG A 63 2.65 -0.99 4.57
CA ARG A 63 3.42 -0.54 3.42
C ARG A 63 4.86 -1.06 3.49
N ASP A 64 5.49 -0.92 4.65
CA ASP A 64 6.88 -1.34 4.82
C ASP A 64 7.03 -2.85 4.69
N SER A 65 6.03 -3.59 5.11
CA SER A 65 6.04 -5.04 4.98
C SER A 65 6.09 -5.45 3.50
N TYR A 66 5.31 -4.79 2.67
CA TYR A 66 5.33 -5.07 1.24
C TYR A 66 6.62 -4.60 0.60
N ALA A 67 7.14 -3.45 1.04
CA ALA A 67 8.42 -2.95 0.53
C ALA A 67 9.53 -3.94 0.83
N LYS A 68 9.51 -4.52 2.03
CA LYS A 68 10.52 -5.49 2.41
C LYS A 68 10.44 -6.74 1.54
N LYS A 69 9.24 -7.21 1.29
CA LYS A 69 9.06 -8.37 0.42
C LYS A 69 9.60 -8.12 -0.98
N LEU A 70 9.32 -6.94 -1.51
CA LEU A 70 9.82 -6.59 -2.83
C LEU A 70 11.35 -6.50 -2.84
N ALA A 71 11.91 -5.93 -1.80
CA ALA A 71 13.37 -5.83 -1.70
C ALA A 71 14.01 -7.21 -1.62
N GLU A 72 13.40 -8.13 -0.90
CA GLU A 72 13.92 -9.48 -0.78
C GLU A 72 13.89 -10.21 -2.13
N MET A 73 12.99 -9.81 -3.00
CA MET A 73 12.89 -10.38 -4.32
C MET A 73 13.75 -9.64 -5.34
N GLY A 74 14.51 -8.64 -4.89
CA GLY A 74 15.37 -7.89 -5.78
C GLY A 74 14.65 -6.87 -6.64
N ILE A 75 13.44 -6.49 -6.23
CA ILE A 75 12.64 -5.56 -7.01
C ILE A 75 12.77 -4.17 -6.43
N SER A 76 13.13 -3.23 -7.30
CA SER A 76 13.21 -1.83 -6.93
C SER A 76 11.81 -1.23 -6.98
N VAL A 77 11.41 -0.58 -5.90
CA VAL A 77 10.07 -0.01 -5.85
C VAL A 77 10.14 1.46 -6.27
N PRO A 78 9.42 1.83 -7.30
CA PRO A 78 9.38 3.25 -7.69
C PRO A 78 8.54 4.03 -6.69
N ASP A 79 8.98 5.22 -6.38
CA ASP A 79 8.20 6.12 -5.54
C ASP A 79 7.12 6.85 -6.34
#